data_b136d1cf90c4f3d3a245dc2b4bd15ff7
#
_entry.id   b136d1cf90c4f3d3a245dc2b4bd15ff7
#
_cell.length_a   1.000
_cell.length_b   1.000
_cell.length_c   1.000
_cell.angle_alpha   90.00
_cell.angle_beta   90.00
_cell.angle_gamma   90.00
#
_symmetry.space_group_name_H-M   'P 1'
#
loop_
_entity.id
_entity.type
_entity.pdbx_description
1 polymer ?
#
loop_
_entity_poly.entity_id
_entity_poly.type
_entity_poly.pdbx_seq_one_letter_code
_entity_poly.pdbx_strand_id
1 'polypeptide(L)'
;MALSISRSNVLTKKTRSSDWADLRKSPPRTDDADLKDAIACVVKDRATYGYRRVWARLKIDGRQINHKRVYRVMRDEGWLLFRQGQKPLDTRKHEGTVAVKESDTRWCSDGLELSCDNGERVRVAFALDCCDREIMSWVATTKGIDAGLVGDLMMQAVEKRFGSNGKPSKTIEWLTDNGSCYTAAETRSFAKQIGLKPVRTPVTSPQSNGMAESFVKTLKRDYAKLANRPDSKTVMAQLKDWFDDYNSYHPHSALGYLPPTLFREKRSVT
;
A
#
# COMPACT_ATOMS: atom_id res chain seq x y z
N MET A 1 -9.00 47.78 -4.68
CA MET A 1 -8.87 46.35 -4.42
C MET A 1 -10.20 45.67 -4.71
N ALA A 2 -10.31 44.86 -5.74
CA ALA A 2 -11.50 44.09 -6.01
C ALA A 2 -11.52 42.87 -5.06
N LEU A 3 -12.55 42.79 -4.22
CA LEU A 3 -12.77 41.63 -3.36
C LEU A 3 -13.05 40.41 -4.26
N SER A 4 -12.19 39.38 -4.21
CA SER A 4 -12.36 38.11 -4.95
C SER A 4 -13.47 37.25 -4.33
N ILE A 5 -14.69 37.78 -4.29
CA ILE A 5 -15.87 37.06 -3.83
C ILE A 5 -16.61 36.53 -5.06
N SER A 6 -16.85 35.23 -5.10
CA SER A 6 -17.63 34.58 -6.16
C SER A 6 -19.03 35.21 -6.26
N ARG A 7 -19.47 35.54 -7.49
CA ARG A 7 -20.84 36.07 -7.77
C ARG A 7 -21.96 35.18 -7.22
N SER A 8 -21.76 33.85 -7.24
CA SER A 8 -22.71 32.91 -6.67
C SER A 8 -22.85 33.06 -5.14
N ASN A 9 -21.75 33.32 -4.43
CA ASN A 9 -21.81 33.54 -2.99
C ASN A 9 -22.55 34.85 -2.62
N VAL A 10 -22.43 35.88 -3.45
CA VAL A 10 -23.13 37.15 -3.23
C VAL A 10 -24.62 36.98 -3.48
N LEU A 11 -25.00 36.31 -4.58
CA LEU A 11 -26.39 36.01 -4.90
C LEU A 11 -27.04 35.14 -3.82
N THR A 12 -26.38 34.05 -3.42
CA THR A 12 -26.89 33.17 -2.35
C THR A 12 -27.10 33.93 -1.03
N LYS A 13 -26.23 34.89 -0.68
CA LYS A 13 -26.41 35.71 0.52
C LYS A 13 -27.56 36.70 0.38
N LYS A 14 -27.80 37.26 -0.80
CA LYS A 14 -28.93 38.19 -1.06
C LYS A 14 -30.31 37.52 -1.05
N THR A 15 -30.38 36.23 -1.42
CA THR A 15 -31.61 35.46 -1.46
C THR A 15 -31.94 34.72 -0.16
N ARG A 16 -31.14 34.87 0.90
CA ARG A 16 -31.43 34.27 2.20
C ARG A 16 -32.60 34.97 2.87
N SER A 17 -33.53 34.17 3.37
CA SER A 17 -34.63 34.68 4.20
C SER A 17 -34.11 35.27 5.52
N SER A 18 -34.91 36.13 6.15
CA SER A 18 -34.58 36.81 7.41
C SER A 18 -34.34 35.84 8.59
N ASP A 19 -34.92 34.67 8.50
CA ASP A 19 -34.85 33.56 9.49
C ASP A 19 -33.77 32.53 9.15
N TRP A 20 -32.96 32.76 8.10
CA TRP A 20 -31.93 31.85 7.71
C TRP A 20 -30.82 31.70 8.78
N ALA A 21 -30.64 30.51 9.31
CA ALA A 21 -29.59 30.16 10.23
C ALA A 21 -28.51 29.29 9.54
N ASP A 22 -27.24 29.52 9.86
CA ASP A 22 -26.15 28.67 9.37
C ASP A 22 -26.06 27.37 10.17
N LEU A 23 -26.79 26.37 9.72
CA LEU A 23 -26.81 25.03 10.37
C LEU A 23 -25.45 24.33 10.38
N ARG A 24 -24.44 24.85 9.64
CA ARG A 24 -23.06 24.32 9.70
C ARG A 24 -22.35 24.63 11.00
N LYS A 25 -22.88 25.61 11.78
CA LYS A 25 -22.41 25.96 13.12
C LYS A 25 -23.15 25.22 14.23
N SER A 26 -23.91 24.19 13.91
CA SER A 26 -24.60 23.37 14.91
C SER A 26 -23.58 22.81 15.92
N PRO A 27 -23.93 22.79 17.21
CA PRO A 27 -23.06 22.27 18.25
C PRO A 27 -22.59 20.84 17.95
N PRO A 28 -21.45 20.41 18.49
CA PRO A 28 -20.98 19.04 18.27
C PRO A 28 -22.11 18.06 18.66
N ARG A 29 -22.41 17.17 17.75
CA ARG A 29 -23.40 16.12 18.04
C ARG A 29 -22.88 15.30 19.19
N THR A 30 -23.67 15.16 20.25
CA THR A 30 -23.38 14.39 21.47
C THR A 30 -23.20 12.88 21.20
N ASP A 31 -23.37 12.45 20.00
CA ASP A 31 -23.46 11.07 19.51
C ASP A 31 -22.10 10.55 18.90
N ASP A 32 -20.97 11.22 19.17
CA ASP A 32 -19.66 10.78 18.68
C ASP A 32 -18.89 9.87 19.66
N ALA A 33 -19.41 9.54 20.83
CA ALA A 33 -18.71 8.74 21.86
C ALA A 33 -18.35 7.34 21.32
N ASP A 34 -19.32 6.61 20.80
CA ASP A 34 -19.11 5.29 20.21
C ASP A 34 -18.16 5.33 18.98
N LEU A 35 -18.23 6.41 18.19
CA LEU A 35 -17.31 6.60 17.08
C LEU A 35 -15.88 6.90 17.57
N LYS A 36 -15.74 7.69 18.63
CA LYS A 36 -14.47 8.00 19.27
C LYS A 36 -13.78 6.73 19.76
N ASP A 37 -14.50 5.85 20.46
CA ASP A 37 -13.97 4.59 20.97
C ASP A 37 -13.53 3.66 19.82
N ALA A 38 -14.33 3.58 18.77
CA ALA A 38 -13.98 2.80 17.59
C ALA A 38 -12.73 3.35 16.87
N ILE A 39 -12.59 4.67 16.73
CA ILE A 39 -11.41 5.30 16.18
C ILE A 39 -10.19 5.05 17.08
N ALA A 40 -10.34 5.19 18.40
CA ALA A 40 -9.27 4.97 19.38
C ALA A 40 -8.71 3.54 19.28
N CYS A 41 -9.57 2.54 19.12
CA CYS A 41 -9.16 1.16 18.91
C CYS A 41 -8.28 1.02 17.66
N VAL A 42 -8.71 1.54 16.52
CA VAL A 42 -7.91 1.48 15.28
C VAL A 42 -6.61 2.25 15.42
N VAL A 43 -6.59 3.43 16.02
CA VAL A 43 -5.38 4.27 16.18
C VAL A 43 -4.39 3.60 17.14
N LYS A 44 -4.85 2.95 18.19
CA LYS A 44 -4.01 2.21 19.13
C LYS A 44 -3.22 1.10 18.42
N ASP A 45 -3.90 0.34 17.56
CA ASP A 45 -3.28 -0.78 16.86
C ASP A 45 -2.47 -0.31 15.64
N ARG A 46 -2.83 0.83 15.06
CA ARG A 46 -2.29 1.37 13.79
C ARG A 46 -1.94 2.86 13.91
N ALA A 47 -0.98 3.18 14.77
CA ALA A 47 -0.56 4.55 15.04
C ALA A 47 -0.10 5.34 13.80
N THR A 48 0.28 4.66 12.73
CA THR A 48 0.70 5.28 11.45
C THR A 48 -0.45 5.56 10.49
N TYR A 49 -1.69 5.19 10.84
CA TYR A 49 -2.84 5.40 9.98
C TYR A 49 -3.38 6.82 10.08
N GLY A 50 -3.37 7.55 8.96
CA GLY A 50 -4.11 8.80 8.83
C GLY A 50 -5.62 8.55 8.74
N TYR A 51 -6.43 9.60 8.96
CA TYR A 51 -7.88 9.52 9.05
C TYR A 51 -8.59 8.75 7.92
N ARG A 52 -8.03 8.78 6.69
CA ARG A 52 -8.63 8.05 5.56
C ARG A 52 -8.48 6.53 5.68
N ARG A 53 -7.35 6.04 6.22
CA ARG A 53 -7.16 4.62 6.48
C ARG A 53 -7.97 4.17 7.70
N VAL A 54 -8.05 5.00 8.74
CA VAL A 54 -8.94 4.76 9.88
C VAL A 54 -10.39 4.66 9.42
N TRP A 55 -10.85 5.63 8.62
CA TRP A 55 -12.18 5.58 8.02
C TRP A 55 -12.42 4.31 7.20
N ALA A 56 -11.44 3.92 6.38
CA ALA A 56 -11.54 2.73 5.56
C ALA A 56 -11.71 1.46 6.40
N ARG A 57 -10.96 1.34 7.49
CA ARG A 57 -11.11 0.21 8.42
C ARG A 57 -12.51 0.18 9.02
N LEU A 58 -12.97 1.27 9.59
CA LEU A 58 -14.32 1.38 10.14
C LEU A 58 -15.40 1.03 9.12
N LYS A 59 -15.21 1.41 7.85
CA LYS A 59 -16.13 1.07 6.76
C LYS A 59 -16.11 -0.43 6.44
N ILE A 60 -14.94 -1.05 6.41
CA ILE A 60 -14.78 -2.50 6.18
C ILE A 60 -15.43 -3.27 7.33
N ASP A 61 -15.29 -2.79 8.54
CA ASP A 61 -15.91 -3.34 9.74
C ASP A 61 -17.44 -3.06 9.86
N GLY A 62 -18.05 -2.59 8.75
CA GLY A 62 -19.51 -2.41 8.61
C GLY A 62 -20.06 -1.04 9.04
N ARG A 63 -19.23 -0.11 9.49
CA ARG A 63 -19.69 1.22 9.92
C ARG A 63 -19.88 2.16 8.71
N GLN A 64 -21.09 2.60 8.46
CA GLN A 64 -21.40 3.58 7.40
C GLN A 64 -21.19 5.01 7.92
N ILE A 65 -19.96 5.50 7.77
CA ILE A 65 -19.54 6.80 8.30
C ILE A 65 -18.88 7.63 7.21
N ASN A 66 -19.14 8.94 7.21
CA ASN A 66 -18.43 9.85 6.31
C ASN A 66 -16.99 10.10 6.83
N HIS A 67 -16.02 10.02 5.92
CA HIS A 67 -14.60 10.26 6.26
C HIS A 67 -14.35 11.67 6.85
N LYS A 68 -15.18 12.67 6.54
CA LYS A 68 -15.11 14.01 7.14
C LYS A 68 -15.45 13.98 8.64
N ARG A 69 -16.38 13.10 9.05
CA ARG A 69 -16.75 12.92 10.47
C ARG A 69 -15.58 12.28 11.23
N VAL A 70 -14.95 11.25 10.65
CA VAL A 70 -13.72 10.64 11.22
C VAL A 70 -12.59 11.67 11.35
N TYR A 71 -12.36 12.47 10.29
CA TYR A 71 -11.35 13.53 10.32
C TYR A 71 -11.59 14.52 11.48
N ARG A 72 -12.87 14.96 11.66
CA ARG A 72 -13.23 15.88 12.74
C ARG A 72 -12.92 15.30 14.10
N VAL A 73 -13.39 14.08 14.40
CA VAL A 73 -13.15 13.43 15.68
C VAL A 73 -11.65 13.26 15.92
N MET A 74 -10.89 12.76 14.94
CA MET A 74 -9.44 12.61 15.08
C MET A 74 -8.71 13.94 15.28
N ARG A 75 -9.20 15.03 14.69
CA ARG A 75 -8.65 16.38 14.93
C ARG A 75 -8.94 16.85 16.36
N ASP A 76 -10.17 16.69 16.81
CA ASP A 76 -10.63 17.20 18.09
C ASP A 76 -9.97 16.42 19.26
N GLU A 77 -9.60 15.14 19.04
CA GLU A 77 -8.85 14.29 19.97
C GLU A 77 -7.30 14.40 19.81
N GLY A 78 -6.79 15.19 18.86
CA GLY A 78 -5.33 15.32 18.62
C GLY A 78 -4.69 14.09 17.97
N TRP A 79 -5.45 13.20 17.33
CA TRP A 79 -4.95 11.95 16.70
C TRP A 79 -4.56 12.11 15.24
N LEU A 80 -4.57 13.31 14.70
CA LEU A 80 -4.10 13.51 13.33
C LEU A 80 -2.58 13.41 13.25
N LEU A 81 -2.10 12.71 12.23
CA LEU A 81 -0.67 12.63 11.96
C LEU A 81 -0.12 14.02 11.61
N PHE A 82 1.04 14.34 12.17
CA PHE A 82 1.76 15.58 11.81
C PHE A 82 2.17 15.55 10.34
N ARG A 83 1.78 16.56 9.57
CA ARG A 83 2.23 16.75 8.20
C ARG A 83 3.60 17.42 8.23
N GLN A 84 4.67 16.70 7.94
CA GLN A 84 5.89 17.32 7.49
C GLN A 84 5.60 18.08 6.19
N GLY A 85 6.16 19.30 6.04
CA GLY A 85 5.94 20.15 4.88
C GLY A 85 6.04 19.39 3.55
N GLN A 86 5.22 19.76 2.58
CA GLN A 86 5.23 19.13 1.27
C GLN A 86 6.60 19.31 0.64
N LYS A 87 7.27 18.21 0.33
CA LYS A 87 8.42 18.27 -0.59
C LYS A 87 7.92 18.84 -1.92
N PRO A 88 8.71 19.69 -2.60
CA PRO A 88 8.36 20.14 -3.95
C PRO A 88 7.99 18.93 -4.81
N LEU A 89 6.93 19.05 -5.60
CA LEU A 89 6.56 18.03 -6.59
C LEU A 89 7.74 17.82 -7.53
N ASP A 90 8.24 16.60 -7.57
CA ASP A 90 9.24 16.22 -8.57
C ASP A 90 8.58 16.31 -9.94
N THR A 91 8.98 17.29 -10.74
CA THR A 91 8.42 17.57 -12.06
C THR A 91 8.92 16.62 -13.14
N ARG A 92 9.69 15.57 -12.78
CA ARG A 92 10.14 14.57 -13.74
C ARG A 92 8.95 13.86 -14.38
N LYS A 93 8.91 13.90 -15.72
CA LYS A 93 7.90 13.18 -16.50
C LYS A 93 8.15 11.68 -16.35
N HIS A 94 7.14 10.96 -15.90
CA HIS A 94 7.16 9.50 -15.86
C HIS A 94 6.81 8.96 -17.24
N GLU A 95 7.70 8.21 -17.85
CA GLU A 95 7.39 7.44 -19.05
C GLU A 95 6.89 6.05 -18.66
N GLY A 96 5.65 5.74 -19.05
CA GLY A 96 5.01 4.44 -18.84
C GLY A 96 4.19 4.33 -17.56
N THR A 97 3.31 3.35 -17.55
CA THR A 97 2.42 3.03 -16.43
C THR A 97 2.75 1.64 -15.90
N VAL A 98 3.14 1.52 -14.63
CA VAL A 98 3.40 0.23 -13.97
C VAL A 98 2.09 -0.50 -13.68
N ALA A 99 1.05 0.25 -13.27
CA ALA A 99 -0.26 -0.30 -12.97
C ALA A 99 -0.92 -0.91 -14.20
N VAL A 100 -1.50 -2.08 -14.02
CA VAL A 100 -2.27 -2.80 -15.04
C VAL A 100 -3.73 -2.93 -14.62
N LYS A 101 -4.63 -3.17 -15.60
CA LYS A 101 -6.07 -3.23 -15.33
C LYS A 101 -6.53 -4.60 -14.82
N GLU A 102 -5.79 -5.66 -15.11
CA GLU A 102 -6.14 -7.05 -14.79
C GLU A 102 -5.05 -7.66 -13.90
N SER A 103 -5.47 -8.42 -12.90
CA SER A 103 -4.58 -9.25 -12.08
C SER A 103 -3.85 -10.27 -12.96
N ASP A 104 -2.68 -10.68 -12.53
CA ASP A 104 -1.85 -11.67 -13.21
C ASP A 104 -1.43 -11.28 -14.65
N THR A 105 -1.40 -9.96 -14.92
CA THR A 105 -0.82 -9.41 -16.16
C THR A 105 0.64 -9.02 -15.95
N ARG A 106 0.94 -8.37 -14.83
CA ARG A 106 2.28 -7.93 -14.47
C ARG A 106 2.50 -8.04 -12.97
N TRP A 107 3.56 -8.71 -12.59
CA TRP A 107 4.08 -8.72 -11.23
C TRP A 107 5.39 -7.95 -11.19
N CYS A 108 5.59 -7.14 -10.14
CA CYS A 108 6.87 -6.47 -9.92
C CYS A 108 7.58 -7.08 -8.72
N SER A 109 8.90 -7.16 -8.81
CA SER A 109 9.76 -7.66 -7.75
C SER A 109 10.86 -6.64 -7.44
N ASP A 110 11.22 -6.58 -6.18
CA ASP A 110 12.29 -5.72 -5.68
C ASP A 110 12.85 -6.30 -4.38
N GLY A 111 13.98 -5.78 -3.93
CA GLY A 111 14.61 -6.11 -2.67
C GLY A 111 14.57 -4.99 -1.66
N LEU A 112 14.54 -5.33 -0.39
CA LEU A 112 14.72 -4.37 0.69
C LEU A 112 15.65 -4.92 1.77
N GLU A 113 16.24 -4.03 2.54
CA GLU A 113 17.08 -4.36 3.69
C GLU A 113 16.47 -3.79 4.96
N LEU A 114 16.45 -4.60 6.01
CA LEU A 114 16.02 -4.27 7.36
C LEU A 114 17.21 -4.45 8.31
N SER A 115 17.52 -3.41 9.08
CA SER A 115 18.59 -3.46 10.08
C SER A 115 18.01 -3.91 11.42
N CYS A 116 18.73 -4.79 12.11
CA CYS A 116 18.45 -5.22 13.48
C CYS A 116 19.25 -4.39 14.48
N ASP A 117 18.80 -4.41 15.74
CA ASP A 117 19.40 -3.61 16.81
C ASP A 117 20.82 -4.12 17.18
N ASN A 118 21.09 -5.41 16.96
CA ASN A 118 22.41 -6.03 17.13
C ASN A 118 23.38 -5.80 15.95
N GLY A 119 22.96 -5.01 14.93
CA GLY A 119 23.76 -4.73 13.73
C GLY A 119 23.61 -5.74 12.58
N GLU A 120 22.92 -6.85 12.78
CA GLU A 120 22.58 -7.78 11.70
C GLU A 120 21.64 -7.13 10.68
N ARG A 121 21.60 -7.72 9.48
CA ARG A 121 20.75 -7.25 8.39
C ARG A 121 19.95 -8.41 7.82
N VAL A 122 18.67 -8.17 7.63
CA VAL A 122 17.77 -9.09 6.92
C VAL A 122 17.46 -8.48 5.56
N ARG A 123 17.77 -9.22 4.49
CA ARG A 123 17.43 -8.87 3.11
C ARG A 123 16.21 -9.65 2.70
N VAL A 124 15.26 -8.95 2.16
CA VAL A 124 13.97 -9.53 1.75
C VAL A 124 13.74 -9.19 0.29
N ALA A 125 13.50 -10.20 -0.54
CA ALA A 125 12.94 -10.00 -1.87
C ALA A 125 11.45 -10.36 -1.86
N PHE A 126 10.65 -9.65 -2.62
CA PHE A 126 9.20 -9.85 -2.69
C PHE A 126 8.69 -9.73 -4.12
N ALA A 127 7.53 -10.33 -4.37
CA ALA A 127 6.78 -10.20 -5.62
C ALA A 127 5.39 -9.63 -5.33
N LEU A 128 4.96 -8.63 -6.10
CA LEU A 128 3.73 -7.89 -5.94
C LEU A 128 2.98 -7.81 -7.27
N ASP A 129 1.68 -8.13 -7.28
CA ASP A 129 0.83 -7.93 -8.45
C ASP A 129 0.56 -6.43 -8.70
N CYS A 130 0.77 -5.97 -9.92
CA CYS A 130 0.65 -4.56 -10.28
C CYS A 130 -0.81 -4.07 -10.44
N CYS A 131 -1.80 -4.95 -10.42
CA CYS A 131 -3.22 -4.61 -10.43
C CYS A 131 -3.78 -4.52 -9.01
N ASP A 132 -3.79 -5.64 -8.30
CA ASP A 132 -4.43 -5.78 -6.99
C ASP A 132 -3.51 -5.48 -5.80
N ARG A 133 -2.21 -5.29 -6.06
CA ARG A 133 -1.16 -4.97 -5.06
C ARG A 133 -0.97 -6.07 -4.00
N GLU A 134 -1.44 -7.26 -4.28
CA GLU A 134 -1.20 -8.40 -3.41
C GLU A 134 0.27 -8.81 -3.47
N ILE A 135 0.87 -9.02 -2.30
CA ILE A 135 2.18 -9.68 -2.22
C ILE A 135 1.98 -11.17 -2.48
N MET A 136 2.54 -11.60 -3.59
CA MET A 136 2.44 -12.98 -4.07
C MET A 136 3.35 -13.91 -3.29
N SER A 137 4.59 -13.51 -3.09
CA SER A 137 5.61 -14.26 -2.37
C SER A 137 6.67 -13.34 -1.80
N TRP A 138 7.47 -13.87 -0.90
CA TRP A 138 8.64 -13.22 -0.36
C TRP A 138 9.66 -14.26 0.10
N VAL A 139 10.92 -13.90 0.04
CA VAL A 139 12.04 -14.68 0.59
C VAL A 139 12.91 -13.75 1.44
N ALA A 140 13.54 -14.30 2.49
CA ALA A 140 14.37 -13.53 3.39
C ALA A 140 15.67 -14.28 3.71
N THR A 141 16.77 -13.52 3.83
CA THR A 141 18.09 -14.04 4.13
C THR A 141 18.94 -13.02 4.91
N THR A 142 19.89 -13.48 5.67
CA THR A 142 20.95 -12.63 6.24
C THR A 142 22.16 -12.48 5.29
N LYS A 143 22.18 -13.26 4.21
CA LYS A 143 23.20 -13.21 3.15
C LYS A 143 22.74 -12.31 1.99
N GLY A 144 23.48 -12.29 0.90
CA GLY A 144 23.04 -11.65 -0.35
C GLY A 144 21.87 -12.41 -0.99
N ILE A 145 21.00 -11.70 -1.67
CA ILE A 145 19.97 -12.31 -2.51
C ILE A 145 20.65 -12.79 -3.79
N ASP A 146 20.62 -14.08 -4.04
CA ASP A 146 21.19 -14.73 -5.23
C ASP A 146 20.11 -15.18 -6.23
N ALA A 147 20.56 -15.78 -7.33
CA ALA A 147 19.67 -16.25 -8.39
C ALA A 147 18.75 -17.40 -7.92
N GLY A 148 19.23 -18.26 -7.01
CA GLY A 148 18.46 -19.37 -6.43
C GLY A 148 17.28 -18.84 -5.62
N LEU A 149 17.53 -17.89 -4.69
CA LEU A 149 16.47 -17.26 -3.91
C LEU A 149 15.43 -16.52 -4.78
N VAL A 150 15.88 -15.90 -5.89
CA VAL A 150 14.94 -15.28 -6.84
C VAL A 150 14.12 -16.36 -7.57
N GLY A 151 14.71 -17.51 -7.88
CA GLY A 151 13.98 -18.66 -8.42
C GLY A 151 12.90 -19.15 -7.45
N ASP A 152 13.23 -19.32 -6.19
CA ASP A 152 12.27 -19.71 -5.13
C ASP A 152 11.14 -18.67 -5.00
N LEU A 153 11.48 -17.39 -5.03
CA LEU A 153 10.51 -16.30 -5.00
C LEU A 153 9.50 -16.40 -6.16
N MET A 154 9.99 -16.63 -7.38
CA MET A 154 9.16 -16.78 -8.59
C MET A 154 8.26 -18.01 -8.48
N MET A 155 8.81 -19.16 -8.05
CA MET A 155 8.07 -20.41 -7.90
C MET A 155 6.94 -20.24 -6.88
N GLN A 156 7.25 -19.73 -5.68
CA GLN A 156 6.25 -19.49 -4.64
C GLN A 156 5.14 -18.53 -5.11
N ALA A 157 5.48 -17.52 -5.92
CA ALA A 157 4.47 -16.61 -6.48
C ALA A 157 3.50 -17.34 -7.43
N VAL A 158 4.03 -18.18 -8.30
CA VAL A 158 3.22 -18.99 -9.23
C VAL A 158 2.37 -20.02 -8.47
N GLU A 159 2.96 -20.73 -7.52
CA GLU A 159 2.24 -21.71 -6.70
C GLU A 159 1.12 -21.10 -5.86
N LYS A 160 1.36 -19.94 -5.26
CA LYS A 160 0.32 -19.22 -4.51
C LYS A 160 -0.89 -18.87 -5.39
N ARG A 161 -0.65 -18.52 -6.63
CA ARG A 161 -1.69 -18.01 -7.52
C ARG A 161 -2.40 -19.12 -8.31
N PHE A 162 -1.68 -20.17 -8.69
CA PHE A 162 -2.15 -21.21 -9.60
C PHE A 162 -2.10 -22.63 -9.01
N GLY A 163 -1.62 -22.79 -7.77
CA GLY A 163 -1.43 -24.09 -7.12
C GLY A 163 -0.10 -24.75 -7.49
N SER A 164 0.29 -25.79 -6.74
CA SER A 164 1.61 -26.43 -6.82
C SER A 164 1.97 -27.05 -8.18
N ASN A 165 0.97 -27.37 -9.01
CA ASN A 165 1.16 -27.89 -10.37
C ASN A 165 0.57 -26.94 -11.43
N GLY A 166 0.10 -25.79 -11.00
CA GLY A 166 -0.54 -24.80 -11.88
C GLY A 166 0.49 -24.00 -12.65
N LYS A 167 0.12 -23.63 -13.88
CA LYS A 167 0.86 -22.66 -14.69
C LYS A 167 -0.05 -21.52 -15.09
N PRO A 168 0.47 -20.30 -15.26
CA PRO A 168 -0.32 -19.21 -15.80
C PRO A 168 -0.87 -19.58 -17.16
N SER A 169 -2.18 -19.35 -17.38
CA SER A 169 -2.82 -19.55 -18.69
C SER A 169 -2.35 -18.53 -19.74
N LYS A 170 -1.89 -17.37 -19.27
CA LYS A 170 -1.26 -16.30 -20.07
C LYS A 170 0.08 -15.98 -19.45
N THR A 171 1.04 -15.62 -20.28
CA THR A 171 2.37 -15.19 -19.81
C THR A 171 2.25 -13.92 -18.96
N ILE A 172 2.82 -13.94 -17.76
CA ILE A 172 2.82 -12.82 -16.81
C ILE A 172 4.14 -12.06 -16.93
N GLU A 173 4.09 -10.75 -17.07
CA GLU A 173 5.29 -9.92 -17.06
C GLU A 173 5.88 -9.87 -15.64
N TRP A 174 7.17 -10.24 -15.52
CA TRP A 174 7.94 -10.14 -14.30
C TRP A 174 8.85 -8.92 -14.36
N LEU A 175 8.38 -7.81 -13.79
CA LEU A 175 9.07 -6.52 -13.82
C LEU A 175 10.07 -6.41 -12.66
N THR A 176 11.34 -6.15 -12.99
CA THR A 176 12.41 -5.95 -11.99
C THR A 176 13.28 -4.76 -12.34
N ASP A 177 14.11 -4.35 -11.40
CA ASP A 177 15.25 -3.50 -11.68
C ASP A 177 16.36 -4.28 -12.45
N ASN A 178 17.54 -3.65 -12.60
CA ASN A 178 18.69 -4.24 -13.29
C ASN A 178 19.64 -4.97 -12.33
N GLY A 179 19.19 -5.41 -11.15
CA GLY A 179 20.01 -6.15 -10.19
C GLY A 179 20.56 -7.45 -10.77
N SER A 180 21.79 -7.80 -10.42
CA SER A 180 22.52 -8.95 -10.98
C SER A 180 21.78 -10.28 -10.81
N CYS A 181 21.13 -10.51 -9.66
CA CYS A 181 20.34 -11.71 -9.39
C CYS A 181 19.14 -11.88 -10.33
N TYR A 182 18.54 -10.78 -10.80
CA TYR A 182 17.42 -10.80 -11.74
C TYR A 182 17.89 -10.91 -13.21
N THR A 183 19.10 -10.46 -13.50
CA THR A 183 19.63 -10.42 -14.88
C THR A 183 20.39 -11.68 -15.26
N ALA A 184 20.70 -12.57 -14.32
CA ALA A 184 21.36 -13.84 -14.56
C ALA A 184 20.64 -14.67 -15.64
N ALA A 185 21.40 -15.34 -16.49
CA ALA A 185 20.85 -16.15 -17.58
C ALA A 185 19.93 -17.27 -17.06
N GLU A 186 20.35 -17.91 -15.97
CA GLU A 186 19.60 -18.97 -15.29
C GLU A 186 18.26 -18.47 -14.79
N THR A 187 18.22 -17.32 -14.09
CA THR A 187 16.99 -16.71 -13.57
C THR A 187 16.01 -16.42 -14.69
N ARG A 188 16.49 -15.87 -15.81
CA ARG A 188 15.65 -15.57 -16.99
C ARG A 188 15.14 -16.82 -17.68
N SER A 189 15.96 -17.86 -17.78
CA SER A 189 15.54 -19.15 -18.35
C SER A 189 14.47 -19.80 -17.49
N PHE A 190 14.70 -19.86 -16.19
CA PHE A 190 13.75 -20.40 -15.20
C PHE A 190 12.41 -19.66 -15.23
N ALA A 191 12.42 -18.32 -15.20
CA ALA A 191 11.21 -17.51 -15.30
C ALA A 191 10.33 -17.91 -16.49
N LYS A 192 10.95 -18.06 -17.69
CA LYS A 192 10.22 -18.47 -18.91
C LYS A 192 9.61 -19.87 -18.80
N GLN A 193 10.31 -20.82 -18.15
CA GLN A 193 9.82 -22.19 -17.98
C GLN A 193 8.54 -22.24 -17.11
N ILE A 194 8.41 -21.35 -16.13
CA ILE A 194 7.24 -21.26 -15.25
C ILE A 194 6.17 -20.27 -15.72
N GLY A 195 6.28 -19.74 -16.96
CA GLY A 195 5.26 -18.87 -17.57
C GLY A 195 5.43 -17.39 -17.26
N LEU A 196 6.59 -16.96 -16.75
CA LEU A 196 6.91 -15.55 -16.50
C LEU A 196 7.76 -14.98 -17.63
N LYS A 197 7.48 -13.74 -18.04
CA LYS A 197 8.25 -12.97 -19.02
C LYS A 197 9.07 -11.91 -18.29
N PRO A 198 10.39 -12.08 -18.17
CA PRO A 198 11.24 -11.06 -17.57
C PRO A 198 11.17 -9.73 -18.34
N VAL A 199 10.85 -8.66 -17.63
CA VAL A 199 10.79 -7.28 -18.12
C VAL A 199 11.64 -6.42 -17.19
N ARG A 200 12.43 -5.52 -17.74
CA ARG A 200 13.30 -4.63 -16.96
C ARG A 200 12.80 -3.21 -17.00
N THR A 201 13.00 -2.49 -15.92
CA THR A 201 12.83 -1.04 -15.92
C THR A 201 13.89 -0.39 -16.78
N PRO A 202 13.55 0.65 -17.57
CA PRO A 202 14.54 1.41 -18.31
C PRO A 202 15.60 2.00 -17.37
N VAL A 203 16.86 1.96 -17.77
CA VAL A 203 18.01 2.45 -16.97
C VAL A 203 17.87 3.93 -16.59
N THR A 204 17.20 4.71 -17.42
CA THR A 204 16.98 6.16 -17.23
C THR A 204 15.72 6.49 -16.43
N SER A 205 14.91 5.50 -16.04
CA SER A 205 13.64 5.69 -15.34
C SER A 205 13.53 4.72 -14.15
N PRO A 206 14.31 4.92 -13.07
CA PRO A 206 14.23 4.08 -11.87
C PRO A 206 12.83 4.12 -11.23
N GLN A 207 12.06 5.16 -11.51
CA GLN A 207 10.67 5.32 -11.04
C GLN A 207 9.68 4.33 -11.68
N SER A 208 10.10 3.59 -12.70
CA SER A 208 9.29 2.53 -13.32
C SER A 208 8.99 1.35 -12.37
N ASN A 209 9.63 1.29 -11.18
CA ASN A 209 9.29 0.36 -10.09
C ASN A 209 8.59 1.04 -8.90
N GLY A 210 7.92 2.16 -9.13
CA GLY A 210 7.28 2.98 -8.09
C GLY A 210 6.26 2.25 -7.22
N MET A 211 5.71 1.11 -7.66
CA MET A 211 4.86 0.27 -6.82
C MET A 211 5.66 -0.49 -5.77
N ALA A 212 6.75 -1.13 -6.17
CA ALA A 212 7.64 -1.81 -5.25
C ALA A 212 8.23 -0.83 -4.23
N GLU A 213 8.69 0.35 -4.68
CA GLU A 213 9.16 1.41 -3.77
C GLU A 213 8.07 1.86 -2.79
N SER A 214 6.84 2.03 -3.25
CA SER A 214 5.71 2.40 -2.40
C SER A 214 5.41 1.34 -1.34
N PHE A 215 5.50 0.06 -1.73
CA PHE A 215 5.37 -1.05 -0.81
C PHE A 215 6.50 -1.04 0.22
N VAL A 216 7.76 -0.91 -0.19
CA VAL A 216 8.93 -0.84 0.71
C VAL A 216 8.77 0.30 1.72
N LYS A 217 8.32 1.49 1.28
CA LYS A 217 8.03 2.63 2.17
C LYS A 217 6.94 2.29 3.19
N THR A 218 5.90 1.58 2.76
CA THR A 218 4.80 1.16 3.63
C THR A 218 5.27 0.12 4.63
N LEU A 219 5.98 -0.93 4.19
CA LEU A 219 6.50 -1.98 5.08
C LEU A 219 7.43 -1.40 6.15
N LYS A 220 8.36 -0.52 5.75
CA LYS A 220 9.28 0.12 6.68
C LYS A 220 8.57 1.04 7.67
N ARG A 221 7.56 1.81 7.24
CA ARG A 221 6.85 2.78 8.08
C ARG A 221 5.87 2.10 9.03
N ASP A 222 5.03 1.19 8.50
CA ASP A 222 3.84 0.70 9.20
C ASP A 222 4.11 -0.60 9.97
N TYR A 223 5.22 -1.30 9.66
CA TYR A 223 5.59 -2.56 10.30
C TYR A 223 6.99 -2.49 10.93
N ALA A 224 8.04 -2.40 10.13
CA ALA A 224 9.41 -2.54 10.63
C ALA A 224 9.82 -1.49 11.67
N LYS A 225 9.37 -0.24 11.55
CA LYS A 225 9.67 0.82 12.54
C LYS A 225 8.96 0.64 13.88
N LEU A 226 7.84 -0.08 13.89
CA LEU A 226 7.03 -0.31 15.08
C LEU A 226 7.38 -1.63 15.78
N ALA A 227 8.04 -2.54 15.06
CA ALA A 227 8.37 -3.86 15.53
C ALA A 227 9.67 -3.87 16.36
N ASN A 228 9.75 -4.83 17.29
CA ASN A 228 10.98 -5.14 17.99
C ASN A 228 11.90 -5.93 17.06
N ARG A 229 13.15 -5.50 16.92
CA ARG A 229 14.13 -6.05 15.95
C ARG A 229 15.47 -6.36 16.58
N PRO A 230 15.52 -7.13 17.69
CA PRO A 230 16.77 -7.38 18.40
C PRO A 230 17.80 -8.11 17.53
N ASP A 231 17.37 -9.05 16.70
CA ASP A 231 18.19 -9.89 15.84
C ASP A 231 17.47 -10.31 14.54
N SER A 232 18.20 -10.90 13.62
CA SER A 232 17.69 -11.34 12.32
C SER A 232 16.64 -12.46 12.43
N LYS A 233 16.78 -13.35 13.40
CA LYS A 233 15.84 -14.46 13.61
C LYS A 233 14.47 -13.93 14.01
N THR A 234 14.44 -12.99 14.94
CA THR A 234 13.20 -12.33 15.38
C THR A 234 12.53 -11.57 14.24
N VAL A 235 13.30 -10.83 13.43
CA VAL A 235 12.76 -10.11 12.27
C VAL A 235 12.18 -11.09 11.25
N MET A 236 12.91 -12.16 10.90
CA MET A 236 12.43 -13.15 9.94
C MET A 236 11.15 -13.84 10.40
N ALA A 237 11.02 -14.14 11.70
CA ALA A 237 9.81 -14.74 12.26
C ALA A 237 8.58 -13.85 12.13
N GLN A 238 8.73 -12.51 12.14
CA GLN A 238 7.64 -11.54 12.04
C GLN A 238 7.21 -11.26 10.59
N LEU A 239 8.05 -11.57 9.60
CA LEU A 239 7.78 -11.20 8.19
C LEU A 239 6.47 -11.79 7.67
N LYS A 240 6.17 -13.04 8.02
CA LYS A 240 4.93 -13.70 7.59
C LYS A 240 3.70 -12.89 8.03
N ASP A 241 3.65 -12.51 9.29
CA ASP A 241 2.53 -11.75 9.85
C ASP A 241 2.42 -10.36 9.20
N TRP A 242 3.55 -9.71 8.89
CA TRP A 242 3.55 -8.40 8.22
C TRP A 242 3.01 -8.48 6.79
N PHE A 243 3.39 -9.51 6.04
CA PHE A 243 2.91 -9.70 4.66
C PHE A 243 1.45 -10.14 4.63
N ASP A 244 1.03 -11.00 5.53
CA ASP A 244 -0.35 -11.43 5.66
C ASP A 244 -1.27 -10.26 6.05
N ASP A 245 -0.85 -9.45 7.02
CA ASP A 245 -1.56 -8.23 7.42
C ASP A 245 -1.62 -7.20 6.27
N TYR A 246 -0.53 -7.01 5.54
CA TYR A 246 -0.53 -6.13 4.38
C TYR A 246 -1.54 -6.58 3.33
N ASN A 247 -1.62 -7.87 3.04
CA ASN A 247 -2.54 -8.41 2.06
C ASN A 247 -4.00 -8.37 2.52
N SER A 248 -4.28 -8.69 3.78
CA SER A 248 -5.65 -8.90 4.28
C SER A 248 -6.23 -7.70 5.02
N TYR A 249 -5.40 -6.82 5.57
CA TYR A 249 -5.86 -5.76 6.47
C TYR A 249 -5.53 -4.34 6.01
N HIS A 250 -4.37 -4.10 5.36
CA HIS A 250 -3.89 -2.75 5.05
C HIS A 250 -4.69 -2.08 3.93
N PRO A 251 -5.37 -0.92 4.17
CA PRO A 251 -6.18 -0.27 3.14
C PRO A 251 -5.32 0.51 2.14
N HIS A 252 -5.55 0.31 0.85
CA HIS A 252 -4.85 0.99 -0.23
C HIS A 252 -5.73 2.03 -0.93
N SER A 253 -5.30 3.28 -1.00
CA SER A 253 -6.05 4.35 -1.67
C SER A 253 -6.31 4.05 -3.15
N ALA A 254 -5.34 3.43 -3.83
CA ALA A 254 -5.47 3.05 -5.23
C ALA A 254 -6.45 1.89 -5.48
N LEU A 255 -6.81 1.13 -4.43
CA LEU A 255 -7.80 0.05 -4.46
C LEU A 255 -9.14 0.48 -3.83
N GLY A 256 -9.45 1.77 -3.85
CA GLY A 256 -10.66 2.29 -3.18
C GLY A 256 -10.66 2.10 -1.67
N TYR A 257 -9.49 2.07 -1.06
CA TYR A 257 -9.25 1.81 0.36
C TYR A 257 -9.59 0.38 0.82
N LEU A 258 -9.60 -0.58 -0.10
CA LEU A 258 -9.68 -2.00 0.24
C LEU A 258 -8.26 -2.58 0.45
N PRO A 259 -8.11 -3.63 1.29
CA PRO A 259 -6.93 -4.49 1.28
C PRO A 259 -6.82 -5.26 -0.04
N PRO A 260 -5.61 -5.69 -0.45
CA PRO A 260 -5.37 -6.43 -1.68
C PRO A 260 -6.27 -7.65 -1.89
N THR A 261 -6.35 -8.55 -0.91
CA THR A 261 -7.17 -9.77 -1.01
C THR A 261 -8.66 -9.45 -1.17
N LEU A 262 -9.20 -8.54 -0.37
CA LEU A 262 -10.60 -8.15 -0.45
C LEU A 262 -10.93 -7.43 -1.77
N PHE A 263 -9.99 -6.64 -2.31
CA PHE A 263 -10.14 -6.02 -3.62
C PHE A 263 -10.23 -7.06 -4.73
N ARG A 264 -9.36 -8.07 -4.71
CA ARG A 264 -9.34 -9.16 -5.68
C ARG A 264 -10.61 -10.00 -5.61
N GLU A 265 -11.02 -10.43 -4.41
CA GLU A 265 -12.26 -11.19 -4.20
C GLU A 265 -13.48 -10.49 -4.81
N LYS A 266 -13.64 -9.19 -4.55
CA LYS A 266 -14.76 -8.41 -5.10
C LYS A 266 -14.77 -8.34 -6.62
N ARG A 267 -13.60 -8.39 -7.26
CA ARG A 267 -13.50 -8.37 -8.73
C ARG A 267 -13.71 -9.73 -9.37
N SER A 268 -13.46 -10.81 -8.64
CA SER A 268 -13.70 -12.19 -9.13
C SER A 268 -15.18 -12.55 -9.14
N VAL A 269 -16.03 -11.79 -8.43
CA VAL A 269 -17.48 -12.01 -8.34
C VAL A 269 -18.27 -11.18 -9.36
N THR A 270 -17.62 -10.22 -10.01
CA THR A 270 -18.23 -9.34 -11.04
C THR A 270 -17.90 -9.83 -12.44
#